data_20a18e698080e8566391611cd85f9799
#
_entry.id   20a18e698080e8566391611cd85f9799
#
_cell.length_a   1.000
_cell.length_b   1.000
_cell.length_c   1.000
_cell.angle_alpha   90.00
_cell.angle_beta   90.00
_cell.angle_gamma   90.00
#
_symmetry.space_group_name_H-M   'P 1'
#
loop_
_entity.id
_entity.type
_entity.pdbx_description
1 polymer ?
#
loop_
_entity_poly.entity_id
_entity_poly.type
_entity_poly.pdbx_seq_one_letter_code
_entity_poly.pdbx_strand_id
1 'polypeptide(L)'
;MAGHPNRPEATAGAIVDGCFRSGDIGVKDADGCLSLVDREKDMVLRGGYHVYPREVEETLTGHPAIDQVAVVGIPHEVHGEEVYAVVVARAGVRGDAALAAGIVARAKERMAASEYPREVLFVDAFPLGPSGKVLKRELIARIRSGD
;
A
#
# COMPACT_ATOMS: atom_id res chain seq x y z
N MET A 1 10.19 -21.76 -13.23
CA MET A 1 11.42 -21.30 -12.51
C MET A 1 12.01 -22.50 -11.80
N ALA A 2 13.31 -22.76 -11.96
CA ALA A 2 13.95 -23.92 -11.31
C ALA A 2 14.31 -23.69 -9.84
N GLY A 3 14.34 -22.45 -9.39
CA GLY A 3 14.66 -22.04 -8.02
C GLY A 3 15.50 -20.78 -7.95
N HIS A 4 15.86 -20.38 -6.74
CA HIS A 4 16.76 -19.26 -6.47
C HIS A 4 18.21 -19.76 -6.48
N PRO A 5 19.12 -19.16 -7.28
CA PRO A 5 20.52 -19.59 -7.33
C PRO A 5 21.16 -19.55 -5.94
N ASN A 6 21.81 -20.65 -5.54
CA ASN A 6 22.52 -20.79 -4.26
C ASN A 6 21.68 -20.51 -2.99
N ARG A 7 20.34 -20.60 -3.07
CA ARG A 7 19.43 -20.36 -1.95
C ARG A 7 18.35 -21.46 -1.85
N PRO A 8 18.71 -22.68 -1.42
CA PRO A 8 17.78 -23.82 -1.38
C PRO A 8 16.59 -23.59 -0.45
N GLU A 9 16.79 -22.96 0.71
CA GLU A 9 15.72 -22.65 1.65
C GLU A 9 14.71 -21.64 1.07
N ALA A 10 15.20 -20.58 0.40
CA ALA A 10 14.35 -19.63 -0.30
C ALA A 10 13.57 -20.29 -1.45
N THR A 11 14.17 -21.27 -2.10
CA THR A 11 13.51 -22.07 -3.16
C THR A 11 12.40 -22.93 -2.57
N ALA A 12 12.68 -23.65 -1.47
CA ALA A 12 11.69 -24.49 -0.80
C ALA A 12 10.50 -23.69 -0.26
N GLY A 13 10.73 -22.45 0.22
CA GLY A 13 9.65 -21.55 0.64
C GLY A 13 8.82 -20.96 -0.50
N ALA A 14 9.44 -20.78 -1.68
CA ALA A 14 8.78 -20.19 -2.83
C ALA A 14 8.09 -21.23 -3.73
N ILE A 15 8.57 -22.47 -3.75
CA ILE A 15 8.00 -23.56 -4.56
C ILE A 15 7.48 -24.64 -3.62
N VAL A 16 6.16 -24.74 -3.50
CA VAL A 16 5.47 -25.71 -2.65
C VAL A 16 4.60 -26.57 -3.56
N ASP A 17 4.73 -27.89 -3.46
CA ASP A 17 3.98 -28.87 -4.26
C ASP A 17 4.05 -28.60 -5.77
N GLY A 18 5.21 -28.14 -6.26
CA GLY A 18 5.44 -27.80 -7.66
C GLY A 18 4.84 -26.46 -8.10
N CYS A 19 4.15 -25.76 -7.23
CA CYS A 19 3.55 -24.44 -7.48
C CYS A 19 4.44 -23.31 -6.93
N PHE A 20 4.65 -22.27 -7.74
CA PHE A 20 5.36 -21.07 -7.32
C PHE A 20 4.40 -20.12 -6.58
N ARG A 21 4.72 -19.79 -5.34
CA ARG A 21 4.03 -18.77 -4.54
C ARG A 21 4.65 -17.42 -4.83
N SER A 22 3.98 -16.60 -5.62
CA SER A 22 4.46 -15.25 -5.99
C SER A 22 4.32 -14.24 -4.84
N GLY A 23 3.42 -14.50 -3.89
CA GLY A 23 3.01 -13.55 -2.86
C GLY A 23 2.11 -12.45 -3.41
N ASP A 24 1.56 -12.63 -4.59
CA ASP A 24 0.57 -11.74 -5.17
C ASP A 24 -0.84 -12.26 -4.87
N ILE A 25 -1.77 -11.34 -4.61
CA ILE A 25 -3.19 -11.63 -4.43
C ILE A 25 -3.89 -11.34 -5.74
N GLY A 26 -4.70 -12.27 -6.21
CA GLY A 26 -5.44 -12.14 -7.45
C GLY A 26 -6.85 -12.67 -7.34
N VAL A 27 -7.71 -12.19 -8.23
CA VAL A 27 -9.08 -12.65 -8.43
C VAL A 27 -9.17 -13.30 -9.79
N LYS A 28 -9.82 -14.47 -9.85
CA LYS A 28 -10.13 -15.16 -11.09
C LYS A 28 -11.62 -14.96 -11.40
N ASP A 29 -11.92 -14.43 -12.57
CA ASP A 29 -13.31 -14.25 -13.02
C ASP A 29 -13.93 -15.54 -13.57
N ALA A 30 -15.21 -15.47 -13.97
CA ALA A 30 -15.94 -16.61 -14.50
C ALA A 30 -15.36 -17.14 -15.84
N ASP A 31 -14.69 -16.28 -16.61
CA ASP A 31 -14.05 -16.62 -17.87
C ASP A 31 -12.63 -17.18 -17.67
N GLY A 32 -12.17 -17.23 -16.44
CA GLY A 32 -10.84 -17.75 -16.06
C GLY A 32 -9.71 -16.73 -16.14
N CYS A 33 -10.00 -15.46 -16.42
CA CYS A 33 -9.02 -14.38 -16.41
C CYS A 33 -8.56 -14.07 -14.99
N LEU A 34 -7.25 -13.86 -14.82
CA LEU A 34 -6.64 -13.50 -13.55
C LEU A 34 -6.34 -12.01 -13.51
N SER A 35 -6.90 -11.31 -12.52
CA SER A 35 -6.57 -9.92 -12.20
C SER A 35 -5.78 -9.87 -10.91
N LEU A 36 -4.61 -9.20 -10.93
CA LEU A 36 -3.81 -8.98 -9.73
C LEU A 36 -4.38 -7.80 -8.94
N VAL A 37 -4.75 -8.07 -7.70
CA VAL A 37 -5.29 -7.06 -6.77
C VAL A 37 -4.17 -6.35 -6.04
N ASP A 38 -3.33 -7.10 -5.31
CA ASP A 38 -2.23 -6.54 -4.51
C ASP A 38 -1.19 -7.60 -4.16
N ARG A 39 -0.25 -7.24 -3.28
CA ARG A 39 0.70 -8.17 -2.67
C ARG A 39 0.30 -8.52 -1.26
N GLU A 40 0.38 -9.81 -0.91
CA GLU A 40 0.07 -10.33 0.42
C GLU A 40 0.82 -9.58 1.54
N LYS A 41 2.11 -9.31 1.33
CA LYS A 41 2.98 -8.62 2.30
C LYS A 41 2.72 -7.12 2.45
N ASP A 42 2.01 -6.51 1.50
CA ASP A 42 1.71 -5.09 1.48
C ASP A 42 0.27 -4.82 1.96
N MET A 43 -0.55 -5.88 2.11
CA MET A 43 -1.91 -5.83 2.63
C MET A 43 -1.90 -5.34 4.08
N VAL A 44 -2.80 -4.41 4.40
CA VAL A 44 -2.98 -3.86 5.74
C VAL A 44 -4.08 -4.64 6.47
N LEU A 45 -3.77 -5.13 7.67
CA LEU A 45 -4.73 -5.86 8.50
C LEU A 45 -5.31 -4.95 9.58
N ARG A 46 -6.43 -4.30 9.26
CA ARG A 46 -7.08 -3.33 10.14
C ARG A 46 -8.34 -3.89 10.80
N GLY A 47 -8.28 -4.16 12.10
CA GLY A 47 -9.45 -4.63 12.86
C GLY A 47 -10.06 -5.92 12.31
N GLY A 48 -9.23 -6.82 11.74
CA GLY A 48 -9.67 -8.06 11.09
C GLY A 48 -10.11 -7.90 9.63
N TYR A 49 -10.12 -6.69 9.08
CA TYR A 49 -10.37 -6.44 7.66
C TYR A 49 -9.07 -6.39 6.87
N HIS A 50 -9.09 -7.02 5.70
CA HIS A 50 -8.00 -6.96 4.74
C HIS A 50 -8.18 -5.72 3.86
N VAL A 51 -7.30 -4.75 4.00
CA VAL A 51 -7.27 -3.54 3.17
C VAL A 51 -6.15 -3.68 2.14
N TYR A 52 -6.49 -3.49 0.89
CA TYR A 52 -5.56 -3.58 -0.22
C TYR A 52 -5.05 -2.17 -0.57
N PRO A 53 -3.79 -1.83 -0.26
CA PRO A 53 -3.22 -0.52 -0.50
C PRO A 53 -3.43 0.00 -1.91
N ARG A 54 -3.32 -0.86 -2.91
CA ARG A 54 -3.48 -0.48 -4.31
C ARG A 54 -4.87 0.07 -4.63
N GLU A 55 -5.94 -0.52 -4.11
CA GLU A 55 -7.31 -0.04 -4.32
C GLU A 55 -7.52 1.35 -3.70
N VAL A 56 -6.94 1.57 -2.52
CA VAL A 56 -6.94 2.87 -1.85
C VAL A 56 -6.13 3.90 -2.64
N GLU A 57 -4.92 3.53 -3.11
CA GLU A 57 -4.04 4.36 -3.93
C GLU A 57 -4.75 4.78 -5.24
N GLU A 58 -5.41 3.84 -5.93
CA GLU A 58 -6.17 4.11 -7.16
C GLU A 58 -7.28 5.13 -6.94
N THR A 59 -8.03 5.00 -5.84
CA THR A 59 -9.09 5.96 -5.49
C THR A 59 -8.54 7.34 -5.17
N LEU A 60 -7.41 7.41 -4.45
CA LEU A 60 -6.77 8.66 -4.05
C LEU A 60 -6.08 9.37 -5.22
N THR A 61 -5.53 8.65 -6.17
CA THR A 61 -4.86 9.21 -7.36
C THR A 61 -5.79 10.12 -8.18
N GLY A 62 -7.10 9.92 -8.11
CA GLY A 62 -8.09 10.82 -8.71
C GLY A 62 -8.27 12.17 -8.02
N HIS A 63 -7.52 12.47 -6.95
CA HIS A 63 -7.60 13.76 -6.26
C HIS A 63 -6.70 14.81 -6.94
N PRO A 64 -7.22 16.04 -7.24
CA PRO A 64 -6.49 17.04 -8.03
C PRO A 64 -5.19 17.55 -7.39
N ALA A 65 -5.07 17.47 -6.07
CA ALA A 65 -3.90 17.91 -5.33
C ALA A 65 -2.80 16.84 -5.20
N ILE A 66 -3.06 15.59 -5.58
CA ILE A 66 -2.14 14.48 -5.43
C ILE A 66 -1.37 14.26 -6.72
N ASP A 67 -0.05 14.24 -6.64
CA ASP A 67 0.85 13.80 -7.71
C ASP A 67 1.13 12.31 -7.60
N GLN A 68 1.59 11.88 -6.42
CA GLN A 68 1.83 10.48 -6.12
C GLN A 68 1.28 10.13 -4.74
N VAL A 69 0.85 8.89 -4.57
CA VAL A 69 0.36 8.37 -3.29
C VAL A 69 0.88 6.96 -3.06
N ALA A 70 1.24 6.66 -1.83
CA ALA A 70 1.55 5.33 -1.35
C ALA A 70 0.79 5.06 -0.06
N VAL A 71 0.10 3.93 0.02
CA VAL A 71 -0.66 3.53 1.20
C VAL A 71 0.10 2.45 1.95
N VAL A 72 0.17 2.61 3.27
CA VAL A 72 0.90 1.71 4.17
C VAL A 72 0.10 1.44 5.43
N GLY A 73 0.32 0.27 6.04
CA GLY A 73 -0.16 -0.06 7.37
C GLY A 73 0.85 0.36 8.43
N ILE A 74 0.38 1.09 9.43
CA ILE A 74 1.18 1.47 10.60
C ILE A 74 0.64 0.73 11.81
N PRO A 75 1.47 0.08 12.63
CA PRO A 75 1.04 -0.61 13.83
C PRO A 75 0.17 0.27 14.72
N HIS A 76 -0.98 -0.26 15.16
CA HIS A 76 -1.96 0.43 15.99
C HIS A 76 -2.42 -0.47 17.13
N GLU A 77 -2.48 0.05 18.35
CA GLU A 77 -2.74 -0.73 19.57
C GLU A 77 -4.09 -1.48 19.57
N VAL A 78 -5.13 -0.87 18.99
CA VAL A 78 -6.49 -1.42 18.99
C VAL A 78 -6.82 -2.21 17.72
N HIS A 79 -6.33 -1.75 16.58
CA HIS A 79 -6.72 -2.29 15.27
C HIS A 79 -5.68 -3.22 14.65
N GLY A 80 -4.55 -3.47 15.32
CA GLY A 80 -3.40 -4.17 14.76
C GLY A 80 -2.61 -3.24 13.83
N GLU A 81 -3.23 -2.76 12.76
CA GLU A 81 -2.68 -1.74 11.88
C GLU A 81 -3.71 -0.65 11.60
N GLU A 82 -3.23 0.55 11.26
CA GLU A 82 -4.03 1.66 10.77
C GLU A 82 -3.57 2.07 9.38
N VAL A 83 -4.52 2.48 8.54
CA VAL A 83 -4.25 2.85 7.15
C VAL A 83 -3.76 4.29 7.07
N TYR A 84 -2.56 4.47 6.53
CA TYR A 84 -1.92 5.76 6.29
C TYR A 84 -1.70 5.99 4.80
N ALA A 85 -2.03 7.18 4.31
CA ALA A 85 -1.68 7.62 2.97
C ALA A 85 -0.48 8.58 3.04
N VAL A 86 0.59 8.23 2.36
CA VAL A 86 1.75 9.11 2.17
C VAL A 86 1.63 9.74 0.80
N VAL A 87 1.66 11.06 0.72
CA VAL A 87 1.31 11.83 -0.47
C VAL A 87 2.46 12.75 -0.88
N VAL A 88 2.81 12.72 -2.14
CA VAL A 88 3.55 13.80 -2.81
C VAL A 88 2.51 14.72 -3.42
N ALA A 89 2.45 15.97 -2.95
CA ALA A 89 1.53 16.97 -3.47
C ALA A 89 1.97 17.46 -4.85
N ARG A 90 1.02 17.85 -5.70
CA ARG A 90 1.35 18.46 -6.99
C ARG A 90 2.11 19.77 -6.82
N ALA A 91 2.89 20.12 -7.82
CA ALA A 91 3.63 21.37 -7.85
C ALA A 91 2.71 22.59 -7.60
N GLY A 92 3.11 23.44 -6.67
CA GLY A 92 2.34 24.62 -6.26
C GLY A 92 1.23 24.35 -5.23
N VAL A 93 1.00 23.11 -4.83
CA VAL A 93 0.06 22.74 -3.77
C VAL A 93 0.83 22.55 -2.46
N ARG A 94 0.39 23.24 -1.42
CA ARG A 94 0.96 23.07 -0.08
C ARG A 94 0.28 21.90 0.63
N GLY A 95 1.08 20.91 1.04
CA GLY A 95 0.63 19.83 1.90
C GLY A 95 0.48 20.33 3.34
N ASP A 96 -0.74 20.58 3.75
CA ASP A 96 -1.06 21.03 5.12
C ASP A 96 -2.20 20.20 5.72
N ALA A 97 -2.50 20.46 6.99
CA ALA A 97 -3.54 19.73 7.73
C ALA A 97 -4.94 19.91 7.11
N ALA A 98 -5.22 21.05 6.48
CA ALA A 98 -6.51 21.29 5.84
C ALA A 98 -6.67 20.42 4.58
N LEU A 99 -5.62 20.31 3.76
CA LEU A 99 -5.60 19.44 2.61
C LEU A 99 -5.67 17.96 3.03
N ALA A 100 -4.92 17.57 4.08
CA ALA A 100 -4.99 16.22 4.63
C ALA A 100 -6.42 15.83 5.03
N ALA A 101 -7.09 16.69 5.79
CA ALA A 101 -8.49 16.48 6.19
C ALA A 101 -9.44 16.40 4.99
N GLY A 102 -9.23 17.22 3.97
CA GLY A 102 -10.00 17.16 2.72
C GLY A 102 -9.84 15.86 1.96
N ILE A 103 -8.61 15.33 1.89
CA ILE A 103 -8.31 14.03 1.25
C ILE A 103 -9.00 12.90 2.02
N VAL A 104 -8.91 12.89 3.36
CA VAL A 104 -9.57 11.89 4.20
C VAL A 104 -11.09 11.96 4.04
N ALA A 105 -11.68 13.16 4.06
CA ALA A 105 -13.12 13.33 3.89
C ALA A 105 -13.59 12.78 2.54
N ARG A 106 -12.89 13.08 1.45
CA ARG A 106 -13.19 12.56 0.12
C ARG A 106 -13.03 11.04 0.03
N ALA A 107 -12.01 10.48 0.68
CA ALA A 107 -11.81 9.03 0.73
C ALA A 107 -12.97 8.33 1.46
N LYS A 108 -13.39 8.90 2.59
CA LYS A 108 -14.53 8.40 3.39
C LYS A 108 -15.85 8.34 2.64
N GLU A 109 -16.07 9.21 1.66
CA GLU A 109 -17.26 9.19 0.81
C GLU A 109 -17.25 8.08 -0.25
N ARG A 110 -16.09 7.49 -0.52
CA ARG A 110 -15.86 6.60 -1.67
C ARG A 110 -15.41 5.19 -1.30
N MET A 111 -15.05 4.99 -0.05
CA MET A 111 -14.49 3.74 0.46
C MET A 111 -15.25 3.27 1.69
N ALA A 112 -15.17 1.97 1.98
CA ALA A 112 -15.70 1.41 3.20
C ALA A 112 -14.99 1.98 4.45
N ALA A 113 -15.66 1.91 5.59
CA ALA A 113 -15.15 2.46 6.84
C ALA A 113 -13.82 1.84 7.30
N SER A 114 -13.51 0.62 6.89
CA SER A 114 -12.24 -0.07 7.16
C SER A 114 -11.10 0.35 6.24
N GLU A 115 -11.36 0.92 5.06
CA GLU A 115 -10.41 1.07 3.96
C GLU A 115 -9.80 2.45 3.87
N TYR A 116 -10.60 3.51 4.10
CA TYR A 116 -10.08 4.86 3.92
C TYR A 116 -8.95 5.19 4.90
N PRO A 117 -7.92 5.94 4.47
CA PRO A 117 -6.81 6.32 5.34
C PRO A 117 -7.28 7.23 6.47
N ARG A 118 -6.76 7.00 7.67
CA ARG A 118 -7.03 7.83 8.85
C ARG A 118 -6.12 9.03 8.93
N GLU A 119 -4.93 8.87 8.40
CA GLU A 119 -3.90 9.89 8.39
C GLU A 119 -3.37 10.08 6.96
N VAL A 120 -3.10 11.32 6.61
CA VAL A 120 -2.43 11.70 5.36
C VAL A 120 -1.17 12.47 5.73
N LEU A 121 -0.04 11.95 5.29
CA LEU A 121 1.27 12.56 5.50
C LEU A 121 1.81 13.06 4.17
N PHE A 122 2.40 14.25 4.17
CA PHE A 122 3.03 14.80 2.98
C PHE A 122 4.54 14.63 3.02
N VAL A 123 5.10 14.25 1.89
CA VAL A 123 6.55 14.12 1.67
C VAL A 123 6.92 14.81 0.35
N ASP A 124 8.16 15.26 0.25
CA ASP A 124 8.67 15.89 -0.98
C ASP A 124 8.89 14.87 -2.10
N ALA A 125 9.33 13.65 -1.74
CA ALA A 125 9.55 12.56 -2.67
C ALA A 125 9.51 11.20 -1.95
N PHE A 126 9.16 10.14 -2.70
CA PHE A 126 9.25 8.79 -2.18
C PHE A 126 10.67 8.23 -2.21
N PRO A 127 11.07 7.41 -1.23
CA PRO A 127 12.26 6.58 -1.34
C PRO A 127 12.02 5.54 -2.42
N LEU A 128 12.90 5.51 -3.42
CA LEU A 128 12.81 4.58 -4.55
C LEU A 128 13.93 3.56 -4.50
N GLY A 129 13.59 2.30 -4.79
CA GLY A 129 14.57 1.25 -5.02
C GLY A 129 15.23 1.37 -6.41
N PRO A 130 16.26 0.54 -6.68
CA PRO A 130 16.97 0.56 -7.98
C PRO A 130 16.05 0.31 -9.19
N SER A 131 14.90 -0.33 -8.98
CA SER A 131 13.89 -0.59 -10.03
C SER A 131 12.84 0.52 -10.17
N GLY A 132 12.99 1.66 -9.47
CA GLY A 132 12.01 2.75 -9.44
C GLY A 132 10.76 2.48 -8.62
N LYS A 133 10.72 1.38 -7.87
CA LYS A 133 9.59 1.04 -6.99
C LYS A 133 9.71 1.77 -5.65
N VAL A 134 8.58 2.25 -5.13
CA VAL A 134 8.49 2.86 -3.81
C VAL A 134 8.89 1.85 -2.73
N LEU A 135 9.80 2.24 -1.87
CA LEU A 135 10.27 1.45 -0.73
C LEU A 135 9.33 1.69 0.48
N LYS A 136 8.16 1.03 0.48
CA LYS A 136 7.14 1.18 1.54
C LYS A 136 7.72 0.94 2.95
N ARG A 137 8.68 0.02 3.10
CA ARG A 137 9.35 -0.22 4.40
C ARG A 137 10.09 1.00 4.93
N GLU A 138 10.72 1.78 4.06
CA GLU A 138 11.40 3.01 4.45
C GLU A 138 10.39 4.10 4.84
N LEU A 139 9.26 4.19 4.12
CA LEU A 139 8.16 5.08 4.49
C LEU A 139 7.64 4.76 5.89
N ILE A 140 7.35 3.48 6.17
CA ILE A 140 6.90 3.03 7.49
C ILE A 140 7.94 3.39 8.57
N ALA A 141 9.23 3.18 8.31
CA ALA A 141 10.29 3.50 9.26
C ALA A 141 10.34 5.00 9.59
N ARG A 142 10.25 5.87 8.57
CA ARG A 142 10.19 7.34 8.74
C ARG A 142 8.97 7.79 9.55
N ILE A 143 7.79 7.27 9.22
CA ILE A 143 6.55 7.58 9.96
C ILE A 143 6.69 7.21 11.45
N ARG A 144 7.33 6.08 11.75
CA ARG A 144 7.52 5.62 13.13
C ARG A 144 8.59 6.40 13.89
N SER A 145 9.58 6.95 13.21
CA SER A 145 10.62 7.82 13.82
C SER A 145 10.15 9.27 14.01
N GLY A 146 9.04 9.66 13.38
CA GLY A 146 8.53 11.03 13.41
C GLY A 146 9.32 12.00 12.55
N ASP A 147 10.03 11.46 11.54
CA ASP A 147 10.80 12.22 10.53
C ASP A 147 9.93 12.56 9.30
#